data_4d94e846c00d08682fe9f785771fc9f9
#
_entry.id   4d94e846c00d08682fe9f785771fc9f9
#
_cell.length_a   1.000
_cell.length_b   1.000
_cell.length_c   1.000
_cell.angle_alpha   90.00
_cell.angle_beta   90.00
_cell.angle_gamma   90.00
#
_symmetry.space_group_name_H-M   'P 1'
#
loop_
_entity.id
_entity.type
_entity.pdbx_description
1 polymer ?
#
loop_
_entity_poly.entity_id
_entity_poly.type
_entity_poly.pdbx_seq_one_letter_code
_entity_poly.pdbx_strand_id
1 'polypeptide(L)'
;MKEKNSSLKSILIFVISVAILTFFDQLSKIIMVDALKTTKTIPLIKNVLEFYYIENTGTAWGMFGGGRIFFLVLTVIIMAVLVYITYKLPTTKKYMLMRITIILLGSGAVGNFIDRLFLGYVRDFIYFRLINFPVFNVADCYVTIGLALFIIIVLFIYKDEDFNFLKPDRKGSNE
;
A
#
# COMPACT_ATOMS: atom_id res chain seq x y z
N MET A 1 3.75 -19.57 -24.83
CA MET A 1 5.02 -18.89 -24.44
C MET A 1 4.91 -17.36 -24.35
N LYS A 2 4.23 -16.66 -25.29
CA LYS A 2 4.09 -15.18 -25.24
C LYS A 2 3.35 -14.65 -23.98
N GLU A 3 2.28 -15.30 -23.54
CA GLU A 3 1.52 -14.87 -22.34
C GLU A 3 2.31 -15.02 -21.03
N LYS A 4 3.04 -16.12 -20.87
CA LYS A 4 3.86 -16.35 -19.67
C LYS A 4 4.99 -15.32 -19.53
N ASN A 5 5.62 -14.92 -20.64
CA ASN A 5 6.62 -13.85 -20.64
C ASN A 5 6.03 -12.47 -20.32
N SER A 6 4.78 -12.23 -20.71
CA SER A 6 4.05 -10.98 -20.39
C SER A 6 3.75 -10.86 -18.89
N SER A 7 3.31 -11.95 -18.26
CA SER A 7 3.02 -11.99 -16.83
C SER A 7 4.26 -11.81 -15.96
N LEU A 8 5.38 -12.45 -16.31
CA LEU A 8 6.66 -12.26 -15.61
C LEU A 8 7.17 -10.82 -15.71
N LYS A 9 7.02 -10.18 -16.87
CA LYS A 9 7.37 -8.76 -17.04
C LYS A 9 6.50 -7.87 -16.17
N SER A 10 5.20 -8.17 -16.04
CA SER A 10 4.27 -7.42 -15.18
C SER A 10 4.65 -7.55 -13.71
N ILE A 11 5.03 -8.74 -13.25
CA ILE A 11 5.52 -8.96 -11.88
C ILE A 11 6.82 -8.18 -11.64
N LEU A 12 7.76 -8.21 -12.58
CA LEU A 12 9.01 -7.47 -12.44
C LEU A 12 8.77 -5.97 -12.32
N ILE A 13 7.90 -5.40 -13.15
CA ILE A 13 7.50 -3.98 -13.08
C ILE A 13 6.84 -3.70 -11.73
N PHE A 14 5.94 -4.55 -11.26
CA PHE A 14 5.31 -4.42 -9.95
C PHE A 14 6.36 -4.37 -8.83
N VAL A 15 7.25 -5.36 -8.77
CA VAL A 15 8.29 -5.44 -7.72
C VAL A 15 9.21 -4.22 -7.73
N ILE A 16 9.69 -3.79 -8.91
CA ILE A 16 10.56 -2.61 -9.03
C ILE A 16 9.81 -1.34 -8.60
N SER A 17 8.55 -1.17 -9.02
CA SER A 17 7.76 0.01 -8.66
C SER A 17 7.46 0.06 -7.16
N VAL A 18 7.08 -1.09 -6.57
CA VAL A 18 6.89 -1.20 -5.12
C VAL A 18 8.17 -0.87 -4.37
N ALA A 19 9.31 -1.40 -4.81
CA ALA A 19 10.62 -1.12 -4.17
C ALA A 19 10.96 0.37 -4.21
N ILE A 20 10.74 1.04 -5.35
CA ILE A 20 11.01 2.48 -5.50
C ILE A 20 10.11 3.31 -4.57
N LEU A 21 8.80 3.07 -4.57
CA LEU A 21 7.87 3.83 -3.73
C LEU A 21 8.10 3.55 -2.23
N THR A 22 8.38 2.30 -1.86
CA THR A 22 8.77 1.94 -0.49
C THR A 22 10.06 2.62 -0.07
N PHE A 23 11.04 2.73 -0.97
CA PHE A 23 12.27 3.49 -0.69
C PHE A 23 11.97 4.95 -0.34
N PHE A 24 11.11 5.62 -1.10
CA PHE A 24 10.72 7.00 -0.78
C PHE A 24 9.96 7.12 0.54
N ASP A 25 9.07 6.17 0.85
CA ASP A 25 8.43 6.11 2.17
C ASP A 25 9.46 6.00 3.30
N GLN A 26 10.37 5.03 3.21
CA GLN A 26 11.39 4.80 4.24
C GLN A 26 12.34 5.98 4.38
N LEU A 27 12.73 6.60 3.26
CA LEU A 27 13.56 7.80 3.26
C LEU A 27 12.85 8.96 3.96
N SER A 28 11.56 9.19 3.66
CA SER A 28 10.77 10.23 4.31
C SER A 28 10.68 10.01 5.83
N LYS A 29 10.47 8.77 6.27
CA LYS A 29 10.43 8.39 7.69
C LYS A 29 11.76 8.67 8.39
N ILE A 30 12.90 8.34 7.77
CA ILE A 30 14.23 8.60 8.33
C ILE A 30 14.45 10.11 8.46
N ILE A 31 14.16 10.89 7.41
CA ILE A 31 14.34 12.34 7.41
C ILE A 31 13.47 13.00 8.49
N MET A 32 12.19 12.59 8.61
CA MET A 32 11.27 13.18 9.57
C MET A 32 11.60 12.81 11.01
N VAL A 33 12.02 11.58 11.29
CA VAL A 33 12.50 11.19 12.61
C VAL A 33 13.69 12.07 13.02
N ASP A 34 14.65 12.29 12.12
CA ASP A 34 15.83 13.12 12.42
C ASP A 34 15.45 14.59 12.63
N ALA A 35 14.64 15.15 11.76
CA ALA A 35 14.18 16.55 11.85
C ALA A 35 13.35 16.84 13.11
N LEU A 36 12.61 15.84 13.62
CA LEU A 36 11.69 16.00 14.75
C LEU A 36 12.29 15.59 16.11
N LYS A 37 13.53 15.10 16.14
CA LYS A 37 14.20 14.70 17.39
C LYS A 37 14.23 15.80 18.45
N THR A 38 14.47 17.03 18.05
CA THR A 38 14.65 18.17 18.96
C THR A 38 13.42 19.03 19.09
N THR A 39 12.72 19.29 17.98
CA THR A 39 11.60 20.25 17.91
C THR A 39 10.25 19.64 18.23
N LYS A 40 10.13 18.30 18.19
CA LYS A 40 8.88 17.50 18.32
C LYS A 40 7.80 17.85 17.29
N THR A 41 7.67 19.09 16.86
CA THR A 41 6.69 19.55 15.87
C THR A 41 7.29 20.59 14.92
N ILE A 42 6.90 20.52 13.64
CA ILE A 42 7.23 21.51 12.62
C ILE A 42 5.91 21.92 11.93
N PRO A 43 5.37 23.11 12.21
CA PRO A 43 4.14 23.56 11.57
C PRO A 43 4.39 23.90 10.09
N LEU A 44 3.61 23.27 9.19
CA LEU A 44 3.57 23.60 7.76
C LEU A 44 2.53 24.71 7.51
N ILE A 45 1.35 24.56 8.11
CA ILE A 45 0.27 25.54 8.11
C ILE A 45 -0.19 25.68 9.56
N LYS A 46 0.02 26.84 10.16
CA LYS A 46 -0.27 27.08 11.58
C LYS A 46 -1.68 26.61 11.96
N ASN A 47 -1.77 25.78 12.97
CA ASN A 47 -3.01 25.18 13.51
C ASN A 47 -3.80 24.28 12.52
N VAL A 48 -3.27 23.96 11.34
CA VAL A 48 -3.96 23.13 10.32
C VAL A 48 -3.19 21.86 10.03
N LEU A 49 -1.93 21.98 9.63
CA LEU A 49 -1.08 20.87 9.19
C LEU A 49 0.31 21.04 9.78
N GLU A 50 0.80 19.99 10.41
CA GLU A 50 2.15 19.98 10.99
C GLU A 50 2.81 18.62 10.84
N PHE A 51 4.14 18.59 10.89
CA PHE A 51 4.86 17.37 11.15
C PHE A 51 4.97 17.17 12.66
N TYR A 52 4.49 16.01 13.12
CA TYR A 52 4.47 15.59 14.51
C TYR A 52 4.77 14.12 14.60
N TYR A 53 5.93 13.75 15.15
CA TYR A 53 6.37 12.35 15.19
C TYR A 53 5.70 11.56 16.30
N ILE A 54 5.19 10.38 15.94
CA ILE A 54 4.73 9.36 16.88
C ILE A 54 5.20 7.96 16.47
N GLU A 55 5.36 7.10 17.47
CA GLU A 55 5.58 5.66 17.29
C GLU A 55 4.23 4.94 17.40
N ASN A 56 3.66 4.57 16.25
CA ASN A 56 2.36 3.94 16.18
C ASN A 56 2.47 2.42 16.32
N THR A 57 2.21 1.92 17.52
CA THR A 57 2.20 0.48 17.83
C THR A 57 0.94 -0.24 17.39
N GLY A 58 -0.05 0.47 16.84
CA GLY A 58 -1.35 -0.10 16.48
C GLY A 58 -2.27 -0.37 17.69
N THR A 59 -2.01 0.29 18.82
CA THR A 59 -2.72 0.09 20.09
C THR A 59 -4.20 0.46 20.05
N ALA A 60 -4.68 1.20 19.07
CA ALA A 60 -6.13 1.40 18.84
C ALA A 60 -6.87 0.05 18.62
N TRP A 61 -6.15 -0.99 18.22
CA TRP A 61 -6.60 -2.38 18.10
C TRP A 61 -6.04 -3.27 19.22
N GLY A 62 -5.57 -2.68 20.32
CA GLY A 62 -4.90 -3.34 21.45
C GLY A 62 -5.77 -4.34 22.25
N MET A 63 -6.97 -4.65 21.81
CA MET A 63 -7.76 -5.79 22.30
C MET A 63 -7.10 -7.15 21.98
N PHE A 64 -6.08 -7.18 21.12
CA PHE A 64 -5.35 -8.38 20.75
C PHE A 64 -3.87 -8.15 21.06
N GLY A 65 -3.36 -8.69 22.16
CA GLY A 65 -1.96 -8.60 22.58
C GLY A 65 -0.90 -9.11 21.58
N GLY A 66 -1.21 -9.13 20.30
CA GLY A 66 -0.38 -9.52 19.16
C GLY A 66 -0.52 -8.61 17.94
N GLY A 67 -0.90 -7.35 18.10
CA GLY A 67 -1.16 -6.44 16.97
C GLY A 67 -0.05 -6.42 15.91
N ARG A 68 1.23 -6.47 16.33
CA ARG A 68 2.37 -6.56 15.41
C ARG A 68 2.31 -7.79 14.51
N ILE A 69 2.15 -8.98 15.09
CA ILE A 69 2.14 -10.26 14.35
C ILE A 69 0.93 -10.30 13.41
N PHE A 70 -0.23 -9.86 13.89
CA PHE A 70 -1.43 -9.77 13.05
C PHE A 70 -1.19 -8.94 11.79
N PHE A 71 -0.63 -7.71 11.94
CA PHE A 71 -0.36 -6.85 10.78
C PHE A 71 0.73 -7.41 9.86
N LEU A 72 1.75 -8.09 10.40
CA LEU A 72 2.77 -8.76 9.58
C LEU A 72 2.14 -9.88 8.73
N VAL A 73 1.35 -10.76 9.33
CA VAL A 73 0.66 -11.84 8.62
C VAL A 73 -0.33 -11.29 7.59
N LEU A 74 -1.14 -10.30 7.98
CA LEU A 74 -2.09 -9.66 7.07
C LEU A 74 -1.38 -9.05 5.85
N THR A 75 -0.24 -8.38 6.05
CA THR A 75 0.53 -7.81 4.94
C THR A 75 1.04 -8.88 3.99
N VAL A 76 1.54 -10.02 4.52
CA VAL A 76 1.98 -11.14 3.67
C VAL A 76 0.83 -11.68 2.81
N ILE A 77 -0.36 -11.85 3.41
CA ILE A 77 -1.56 -12.30 2.69
C ILE A 77 -1.95 -11.29 1.59
N ILE A 78 -2.00 -9.99 1.93
CA ILE A 78 -2.31 -8.93 0.97
C ILE A 78 -1.30 -8.95 -0.19
N MET A 79 0.00 -9.05 0.09
CA MET A 79 1.03 -9.10 -0.94
C MET A 79 0.89 -10.33 -1.84
N ALA A 80 0.57 -11.49 -1.29
CA ALA A 80 0.32 -12.70 -2.09
C ALA A 80 -0.87 -12.49 -3.05
N VAL A 81 -1.95 -11.88 -2.58
CA VAL A 81 -3.13 -11.53 -3.40
C VAL A 81 -2.77 -10.53 -4.50
N LEU A 82 -2.02 -9.45 -4.17
CA LEU A 82 -1.63 -8.43 -5.15
C LEU A 82 -0.70 -9.00 -6.23
N VAL A 83 0.23 -9.89 -5.86
CA VAL A 83 1.10 -10.62 -6.82
C VAL A 83 0.25 -11.52 -7.71
N TYR A 84 -0.69 -12.28 -7.15
CA TYR A 84 -1.59 -13.13 -7.92
C TYR A 84 -2.44 -12.33 -8.92
N ILE A 85 -3.02 -11.21 -8.48
CA ILE A 85 -3.79 -10.32 -9.36
C ILE A 85 -2.87 -9.77 -10.47
N THR A 86 -1.65 -9.32 -10.13
CA THR A 86 -0.68 -8.81 -11.10
C THR A 86 -0.30 -9.86 -12.15
N TYR A 87 -0.15 -11.12 -11.74
CA TYR A 87 0.14 -12.24 -12.63
C TYR A 87 -0.99 -12.50 -13.64
N LYS A 88 -2.25 -12.42 -13.18
CA LYS A 88 -3.45 -12.67 -14.00
C LYS A 88 -3.88 -11.44 -14.83
N LEU A 89 -3.48 -10.23 -14.44
CA LEU A 89 -3.96 -8.98 -15.01
C LEU A 89 -3.50 -8.81 -16.48
N PRO A 90 -4.41 -8.61 -17.45
CA PRO A 90 -4.05 -8.42 -18.84
C PRO A 90 -3.17 -7.18 -19.05
N THR A 91 -2.18 -7.26 -19.98
CA THR A 91 -1.19 -6.20 -20.20
C THR A 91 -1.66 -5.03 -21.08
N THR A 92 -2.97 -4.94 -21.35
CA THR A 92 -3.56 -3.87 -22.17
C THR A 92 -3.62 -2.54 -21.44
N LYS A 93 -3.72 -1.43 -22.19
CA LYS A 93 -3.86 -0.07 -21.63
C LYS A 93 -5.09 0.09 -20.72
N LYS A 94 -6.16 -0.65 -20.99
CA LYS A 94 -7.39 -0.65 -20.20
C LYS A 94 -7.10 -0.89 -18.71
N TYR A 95 -6.18 -1.80 -18.37
CA TYR A 95 -5.85 -2.18 -17.00
C TYR A 95 -4.72 -1.36 -16.38
N MET A 96 -4.30 -0.25 -17.02
CA MET A 96 -3.20 0.58 -16.51
C MET A 96 -3.53 1.18 -15.13
N LEU A 97 -4.76 1.68 -14.97
CA LEU A 97 -5.18 2.28 -13.69
C LEU A 97 -5.20 1.23 -12.57
N MET A 98 -5.67 -0.01 -12.85
CA MET A 98 -5.62 -1.11 -11.90
C MET A 98 -4.17 -1.47 -11.51
N ARG A 99 -3.21 -1.44 -12.45
CA ARG A 99 -1.79 -1.66 -12.11
C ARG A 99 -1.25 -0.59 -11.17
N ILE A 100 -1.57 0.69 -11.43
CA ILE A 100 -1.18 1.80 -10.55
C ILE A 100 -1.76 1.57 -9.15
N THR A 101 -3.04 1.22 -9.07
CA THR A 101 -3.74 0.90 -7.81
C THR A 101 -3.02 -0.20 -7.03
N ILE A 102 -2.71 -1.33 -7.68
CA ILE A 102 -2.03 -2.48 -7.07
C ILE A 102 -0.62 -2.10 -6.58
N ILE A 103 0.12 -1.30 -7.37
CA ILE A 103 1.45 -0.81 -6.99
C ILE A 103 1.36 0.07 -5.74
N LEU A 104 0.42 1.01 -5.68
CA LEU A 104 0.24 1.89 -4.52
C LEU A 104 -0.12 1.08 -3.26
N LEU A 105 -1.08 0.17 -3.35
CA LEU A 105 -1.47 -0.68 -2.23
C LEU A 105 -0.30 -1.54 -1.73
N GLY A 106 0.46 -2.14 -2.65
CA GLY A 106 1.64 -2.94 -2.32
C GLY A 106 2.73 -2.10 -1.65
N SER A 107 2.99 -0.89 -2.17
CA SER A 107 4.03 -0.01 -1.65
C SER A 107 3.72 0.47 -0.22
N GLY A 108 2.48 0.88 0.04
CA GLY A 108 2.06 1.27 1.37
C GLY A 108 2.06 0.11 2.37
N ALA A 109 1.61 -1.07 1.92
CA ALA A 109 1.65 -2.27 2.74
C ALA A 109 3.09 -2.65 3.13
N VAL A 110 4.03 -2.67 2.17
CA VAL A 110 5.44 -3.01 2.40
C VAL A 110 6.13 -1.94 3.25
N GLY A 111 5.86 -0.64 3.02
CA GLY A 111 6.43 0.45 3.80
C GLY A 111 6.15 0.32 5.30
N ASN A 112 4.90 0.09 5.66
CA ASN A 112 4.49 -0.11 7.06
C ASN A 112 4.87 -1.51 7.61
N PHE A 113 5.02 -2.51 6.75
CA PHE A 113 5.52 -3.82 7.12
C PHE A 113 6.98 -3.77 7.58
N ILE A 114 7.84 -3.06 6.85
CA ILE A 114 9.26 -2.88 7.19
C ILE A 114 9.40 -2.29 8.60
N ASP A 115 8.66 -1.22 8.88
CA ASP A 115 8.69 -0.59 10.20
C ASP A 115 8.28 -1.58 11.29
N ARG A 116 7.16 -2.27 11.14
CA ARG A 116 6.70 -3.26 12.11
C ARG A 116 7.66 -4.43 12.29
N LEU A 117 8.31 -4.87 11.20
CA LEU A 117 9.23 -6.00 11.24
C LEU A 117 10.53 -5.67 11.99
N PHE A 118 11.08 -4.47 11.81
CA PHE A 118 12.38 -4.11 12.38
C PHE A 118 12.26 -3.30 13.66
N LEU A 119 11.27 -2.42 13.78
CA LEU A 119 11.12 -1.50 14.91
C LEU A 119 10.06 -1.96 15.92
N GLY A 120 9.04 -2.71 15.47
CA GLY A 120 7.90 -3.10 16.28
C GLY A 120 6.74 -2.10 16.27
N TYR A 121 6.93 -0.94 15.65
CA TYR A 121 5.95 0.16 15.49
C TYR A 121 6.06 0.75 14.10
N VAL A 122 5.13 1.64 13.73
CA VAL A 122 5.18 2.42 12.49
C VAL A 122 5.55 3.86 12.84
N ARG A 123 6.44 4.45 12.03
CA ARG A 123 6.86 5.86 12.17
C ARG A 123 5.85 6.75 11.43
N ASP A 124 4.99 7.43 12.19
CA ASP A 124 4.01 8.36 11.67
C ASP A 124 4.43 9.80 11.97
N PHE A 125 4.17 10.74 11.04
CA PHE A 125 4.68 12.11 11.18
C PHE A 125 3.85 13.20 10.49
N ILE A 126 2.78 12.89 9.75
CA ILE A 126 1.88 13.87 9.12
C ILE A 126 0.64 14.00 9.99
N TYR A 127 0.36 15.22 10.48
CA TYR A 127 -0.75 15.47 11.38
C TYR A 127 -1.65 16.60 10.91
N PHE A 128 -2.90 16.30 10.56
CA PHE A 128 -3.94 17.31 10.34
C PHE A 128 -4.52 17.77 11.68
N ARG A 129 -3.89 18.75 12.29
CA ARG A 129 -4.23 19.27 13.61
C ARG A 129 -5.63 19.84 13.68
N LEU A 130 -6.06 20.57 12.63
CA LEU A 130 -7.36 21.27 12.57
C LEU A 130 -8.54 20.34 12.88
N ILE A 131 -8.49 19.10 12.41
CA ILE A 131 -9.56 18.12 12.56
C ILE A 131 -9.17 16.97 13.52
N ASN A 132 -8.03 17.10 14.20
CA ASN A 132 -7.46 16.05 15.05
C ASN A 132 -7.43 14.67 14.39
N PHE A 133 -7.02 14.65 13.11
CA PHE A 133 -6.94 13.39 12.36
C PHE A 133 -5.76 12.55 12.89
N PRO A 134 -5.88 11.23 12.98
CA PRO A 134 -4.76 10.38 13.38
C PRO A 134 -3.50 10.68 12.57
N VAL A 135 -2.34 10.73 13.25
CA VAL A 135 -1.05 10.96 12.58
C VAL A 135 -0.77 9.78 11.64
N PHE A 136 -0.26 10.05 10.46
CA PHE A 136 -0.02 9.06 9.41
C PHE A 136 1.31 9.34 8.67
N ASN A 137 1.63 8.54 7.69
CA ASN A 137 2.88 8.61 6.92
C ASN A 137 2.65 8.48 5.41
N VAL A 138 3.72 8.48 4.62
CA VAL A 138 3.66 8.39 3.14
C VAL A 138 3.10 7.05 2.67
N ALA A 139 3.41 5.93 3.35
CA ALA A 139 2.84 4.62 3.03
C ALA A 139 1.30 4.62 3.18
N ASP A 140 0.76 5.32 4.20
CA ASP A 140 -0.68 5.46 4.40
C ASP A 140 -1.32 6.30 3.29
N CYS A 141 -0.61 7.32 2.77
CA CYS A 141 -1.06 8.05 1.58
C CYS A 141 -1.18 7.12 0.37
N TYR A 142 -0.20 6.23 0.16
CA TYR A 142 -0.26 5.26 -0.93
C TYR A 142 -1.46 4.32 -0.79
N VAL A 143 -1.70 3.79 0.40
CA VAL A 143 -2.87 2.93 0.68
C VAL A 143 -4.18 3.69 0.43
N THR A 144 -4.31 4.91 0.95
CA THR A 144 -5.53 5.71 0.83
C THR A 144 -5.84 6.04 -0.62
N ILE A 145 -4.84 6.51 -1.39
CA ILE A 145 -5.00 6.80 -2.82
C ILE A 145 -5.31 5.51 -3.60
N GLY A 146 -4.59 4.42 -3.30
CA GLY A 146 -4.83 3.12 -3.91
C GLY A 146 -6.25 2.60 -3.67
N LEU A 147 -6.77 2.70 -2.44
CA LEU A 147 -8.14 2.31 -2.12
C LEU A 147 -9.17 3.20 -2.82
N ALA A 148 -8.96 4.51 -2.85
CA ALA A 148 -9.85 5.43 -3.56
C ALA A 148 -9.90 5.11 -5.06
N LEU A 149 -8.76 4.87 -5.69
CA LEU A 149 -8.69 4.45 -7.09
C LEU A 149 -9.36 3.11 -7.32
N PHE A 150 -9.17 2.14 -6.42
CA PHE A 150 -9.84 0.84 -6.51
C PHE A 150 -11.36 0.98 -6.49
N ILE A 151 -11.90 1.78 -5.57
CA ILE A 151 -13.34 2.05 -5.48
C ILE A 151 -13.85 2.70 -6.78
N ILE A 152 -13.14 3.71 -7.31
CA ILE A 152 -13.49 4.37 -8.57
C ILE A 152 -13.49 3.37 -9.73
N ILE A 153 -12.48 2.51 -9.82
CA ILE A 153 -12.38 1.47 -10.86
C ILE A 153 -13.58 0.53 -10.81
N VAL A 154 -13.89 0.01 -9.62
CA VAL A 154 -14.95 -0.98 -9.44
C VAL A 154 -16.33 -0.40 -9.68
N LEU A 155 -16.60 0.82 -9.23
CA LEU A 155 -17.93 1.41 -9.30
C LEU A 155 -18.23 2.13 -10.63
N PHE A 156 -17.20 2.69 -11.29
CA PHE A 156 -17.44 3.64 -12.39
C PHE A 156 -16.72 3.29 -13.71
N ILE A 157 -15.66 2.47 -13.67
CA ILE A 157 -14.80 2.27 -14.84
C ILE A 157 -14.94 0.85 -15.42
N TYR A 158 -14.93 -0.18 -14.55
CA TYR A 158 -14.96 -1.57 -14.98
C TYR A 158 -16.35 -2.16 -14.90
N LYS A 159 -16.62 -3.09 -15.83
CA LYS A 159 -17.81 -3.94 -15.84
C LYS A 159 -17.43 -5.33 -15.33
N ASP A 160 -18.43 -6.15 -14.99
CA ASP A 160 -18.23 -7.53 -14.54
C ASP A 160 -17.34 -8.35 -15.48
N GLU A 161 -17.46 -8.10 -16.78
CA GLU A 161 -16.67 -8.77 -17.82
C GLU A 161 -15.16 -8.46 -17.69
N ASP A 162 -14.80 -7.30 -17.17
CA ASP A 162 -13.40 -6.87 -17.01
C ASP A 162 -12.68 -7.62 -15.90
N PHE A 163 -13.39 -8.29 -15.03
CA PHE A 163 -12.86 -9.15 -13.99
C PHE A 163 -12.74 -10.63 -14.39
N ASN A 164 -13.08 -10.99 -15.64
CA ASN A 164 -13.03 -12.37 -16.13
C ASN A 164 -11.62 -12.98 -16.04
N PHE A 165 -10.56 -12.16 -16.00
CA PHE A 165 -9.18 -12.63 -15.82
C PHE A 165 -8.94 -13.32 -14.45
N LEU A 166 -9.81 -13.11 -13.46
CA LEU A 166 -9.77 -13.76 -12.16
C LEU A 166 -10.48 -15.12 -12.15
N LYS A 167 -11.32 -15.40 -13.15
CA LYS A 167 -12.03 -16.68 -13.21
C LYS A 167 -11.04 -17.82 -13.46
N PRO A 168 -11.26 -19.00 -12.86
CA PRO A 168 -10.46 -20.18 -13.19
C PRO A 168 -10.61 -20.52 -14.67
N ASP A 169 -9.50 -20.85 -15.32
CA ASP A 169 -9.53 -21.37 -16.68
C ASP A 169 -10.42 -22.64 -16.70
N ARG A 170 -11.60 -22.56 -17.29
CA ARG A 170 -12.41 -23.74 -17.57
C ARG A 170 -11.61 -24.59 -18.57
N LYS A 171 -10.78 -25.49 -18.07
CA LYS A 171 -10.23 -26.57 -18.89
C LYS A 171 -11.41 -27.36 -19.46
N GLY A 172 -11.49 -27.38 -20.77
CA GLY A 172 -12.44 -28.03 -21.65
C GLY A 172 -13.31 -29.11 -21.03
N SER A 173 -14.59 -28.88 -21.04
CA SER A 173 -15.57 -29.94 -21.26
C SER A 173 -15.78 -30.06 -22.77
N ASN A 174 -14.83 -30.69 -23.44
CA ASN A 174 -15.05 -31.31 -24.72
C ASN A 174 -15.18 -32.79 -24.42
N GLU A 175 -16.39 -33.25 -24.25
CA GLU A 175 -16.89 -34.56 -24.57
C GLU A 175 -18.18 -34.40 -25.37
#